data_209aa185b7ff26644cbcab8138559ad0
#
_entry.id   209aa185b7ff26644cbcab8138559ad0
#
_cell.length_a   1.000
_cell.length_b   1.000
_cell.length_c   1.000
_cell.angle_alpha   90.00
_cell.angle_beta   90.00
_cell.angle_gamma   90.00
#
_symmetry.space_group_name_H-M   'P 1'
#
loop_
_entity.id
_entity.type
_entity.pdbx_description
1 polymer ?
#
loop_
_entity_poly.entity_id
_entity_poly.type
_entity_poly.pdbx_seq_one_letter_code
_entity_poly.pdbx_strand_id
1 'polypeptide(L)'
;MGMNILPALAEYINSRTVVEFEELKGRFPGRSESSFRRDLSKLKCITCFTDNSKYYTLPDIPDYDGFGLWQYGAICFSKHGTVKETARVLINESVCGLSHTDLSNILGIPLYNPLRALVNEGSVICETDGHRMTFYSGDDVIGKRQRNCAGAACYSADHPFDLHVTIDLLLAVLLENEDTVDKAHMFLKANKHPNITRKEVGEIFSFYKLPGKKTEFEISG
;
A
#
# COMPACT_ATOMS: atom_id res chain seq x y z
N MET A 1 26.23 39.60 5.19
CA MET A 1 24.81 39.24 5.39
C MET A 1 24.42 38.24 4.33
N GLY A 2 24.19 36.99 4.69
CA GLY A 2 23.78 35.96 3.72
C GLY A 2 22.36 36.22 3.25
N MET A 3 22.18 36.38 1.94
CA MET A 3 20.88 36.58 1.32
C MET A 3 19.94 35.42 1.68
N ASN A 4 18.75 35.73 2.20
CA ASN A 4 17.74 34.71 2.50
C ASN A 4 17.17 34.17 1.19
N ILE A 5 17.56 32.93 0.83
CA ILE A 5 17.10 32.30 -0.42
C ILE A 5 15.82 31.46 -0.23
N LEU A 6 15.31 31.33 0.99
CA LEU A 6 14.17 30.45 1.25
C LEU A 6 12.95 30.72 0.37
N PRO A 7 12.52 31.97 0.15
CA PRO A 7 11.39 32.23 -0.75
C PRO A 7 11.65 31.80 -2.20
N ALA A 8 12.83 32.15 -2.73
CA ALA A 8 13.19 31.80 -4.11
C ALA A 8 13.38 30.28 -4.30
N LEU A 9 13.89 29.58 -3.25
CA LEU A 9 14.02 28.14 -3.24
C LEU A 9 12.65 27.46 -3.21
N ALA A 10 11.73 27.95 -2.38
CA ALA A 10 10.37 27.43 -2.30
C ALA A 10 9.62 27.64 -3.62
N GLU A 11 9.69 28.83 -4.21
CA GLU A 11 9.08 29.16 -5.50
C GLU A 11 9.63 28.25 -6.61
N TYR A 12 10.94 28.03 -6.64
CA TYR A 12 11.57 27.15 -7.62
C TYR A 12 11.08 25.70 -7.49
N ILE A 13 11.06 25.13 -6.27
CA ILE A 13 10.56 23.78 -6.04
C ILE A 13 9.09 23.68 -6.42
N ASN A 14 8.28 24.68 -6.05
CA ASN A 14 6.86 24.70 -6.38
C ASN A 14 6.62 24.70 -7.90
N SER A 15 7.42 25.44 -8.66
CA SER A 15 7.31 25.50 -10.13
C SER A 15 7.67 24.20 -10.83
N ARG A 16 8.50 23.37 -10.20
CA ARG A 16 9.01 22.09 -10.74
C ARG A 16 8.32 20.86 -10.18
N THR A 17 7.57 21.02 -9.09
CA THR A 17 6.94 19.91 -8.33
C THR A 17 7.97 19.04 -7.61
N VAL A 18 8.94 18.49 -8.32
CA VAL A 18 10.06 17.67 -7.81
C VAL A 18 11.37 18.20 -8.40
N VAL A 19 12.38 18.32 -7.57
CA VAL A 19 13.71 18.83 -7.96
C VAL A 19 14.82 17.90 -7.49
N GLU A 20 15.86 17.75 -8.29
CA GLU A 20 17.06 17.04 -7.90
C GLU A 20 18.01 17.96 -7.12
N PHE A 21 18.71 17.40 -6.13
CA PHE A 21 19.65 18.16 -5.30
C PHE A 21 20.75 18.87 -6.10
N GLU A 22 21.29 18.20 -7.12
CA GLU A 22 22.33 18.78 -8.00
C GLU A 22 21.75 19.93 -8.86
N GLU A 23 20.51 19.84 -9.31
CA GLU A 23 19.81 20.93 -10.01
C GLU A 23 19.69 22.18 -9.12
N LEU A 24 19.35 21.98 -7.85
CA LEU A 24 19.30 23.08 -6.87
C LEU A 24 20.66 23.74 -6.68
N LYS A 25 21.73 22.96 -6.57
CA LYS A 25 23.11 23.47 -6.45
C LYS A 25 23.50 24.30 -7.68
N GLY A 26 23.16 23.82 -8.87
CA GLY A 26 23.41 24.55 -10.12
C GLY A 26 22.64 25.86 -10.21
N ARG A 27 21.39 25.88 -9.72
CA ARG A 27 20.53 27.07 -9.76
C ARG A 27 20.91 28.16 -8.76
N PHE A 28 21.47 27.77 -7.61
CA PHE A 28 21.84 28.66 -6.52
C PHE A 28 23.34 28.52 -6.17
N PRO A 29 24.25 28.96 -7.06
CA PRO A 29 25.69 28.78 -6.87
C PRO A 29 26.21 29.56 -5.65
N GLY A 30 27.37 29.14 -5.14
CA GLY A 30 28.04 29.82 -4.02
C GLY A 30 27.57 29.41 -2.63
N ARG A 31 26.74 28.36 -2.52
CA ARG A 31 26.33 27.78 -1.23
C ARG A 31 26.94 26.39 -1.01
N SER A 32 27.30 26.11 0.23
CA SER A 32 27.75 24.78 0.62
C SER A 32 26.56 23.80 0.67
N GLU A 33 26.81 22.53 0.44
CA GLU A 33 25.80 21.47 0.53
C GLU A 33 25.10 21.43 1.90
N SER A 34 25.85 21.60 2.98
CA SER A 34 25.32 21.65 4.34
C SER A 34 24.34 22.83 4.56
N SER A 35 24.63 23.98 3.91
CA SER A 35 23.71 25.13 3.94
C SER A 35 22.43 24.85 3.20
N PHE A 36 22.49 24.18 2.02
CA PHE A 36 21.30 23.77 1.28
C PHE A 36 20.46 22.78 2.07
N ARG A 37 21.04 21.72 2.63
CA ARG A 37 20.32 20.74 3.44
C ARG A 37 19.60 21.39 4.61
N ARG A 38 20.23 22.38 5.26
CA ARG A 38 19.60 23.17 6.34
C ARG A 38 18.44 24.04 5.83
N ASP A 39 18.57 24.63 4.65
CA ASP A 39 17.50 25.45 4.07
C ASP A 39 16.31 24.60 3.59
N LEU A 40 16.56 23.42 2.99
CA LEU A 40 15.53 22.43 2.67
C LEU A 40 14.80 21.94 3.92
N SER A 41 15.54 21.70 5.00
CA SER A 41 14.97 21.34 6.32
C SER A 41 14.08 22.45 6.91
N LYS A 42 14.46 23.74 6.75
CA LYS A 42 13.62 24.86 7.19
C LYS A 42 12.32 24.98 6.40
N LEU A 43 12.35 24.63 5.10
CA LEU A 43 11.17 24.54 4.25
C LEU A 43 10.36 23.24 4.51
N LYS A 44 10.84 22.37 5.39
CA LYS A 44 10.25 21.04 5.66
C LYS A 44 10.12 20.18 4.39
N CYS A 45 11.04 20.38 3.44
CA CYS A 45 11.02 19.60 2.20
C CYS A 45 11.05 18.10 2.50
N ILE A 46 10.26 17.37 1.73
CA ILE A 46 10.19 15.92 1.78
C ILE A 46 11.19 15.37 0.78
N THR A 47 11.89 14.32 1.18
CA THR A 47 12.89 13.63 0.38
C THR A 47 12.32 12.32 -0.13
N CYS A 48 12.57 11.98 -1.40
CA CYS A 48 12.21 10.67 -1.92
C CYS A 48 12.94 9.56 -1.15
N PHE A 49 12.35 8.40 -1.05
CA PHE A 49 13.00 7.22 -0.48
C PHE A 49 13.60 6.28 -1.54
N THR A 50 13.33 6.52 -2.82
CA THR A 50 14.01 5.94 -3.96
C THR A 50 15.27 6.75 -4.31
N ASP A 51 16.07 6.27 -5.24
CA ASP A 51 17.19 7.01 -5.84
C ASP A 51 18.16 7.69 -4.84
N ASN A 52 18.48 7.01 -3.74
CA ASN A 52 19.39 7.52 -2.70
C ASN A 52 18.99 8.89 -2.13
N SER A 53 17.72 9.18 -2.06
CA SER A 53 17.17 10.42 -1.47
C SER A 53 17.65 11.71 -2.16
N LYS A 54 17.87 11.67 -3.47
CA LYS A 54 18.40 12.83 -4.22
C LYS A 54 17.33 13.81 -4.68
N TYR A 55 16.03 13.46 -4.63
CA TYR A 55 14.91 14.30 -5.03
C TYR A 55 14.17 14.89 -3.84
N TYR A 56 13.70 16.11 -4.03
CA TYR A 56 13.02 16.90 -3.00
C TYR A 56 11.72 17.50 -3.56
N THR A 57 10.72 17.63 -2.67
CA THR A 57 9.47 18.33 -2.94
C THR A 57 9.02 19.13 -1.71
N LEU A 58 8.11 20.08 -1.86
CA LEU A 58 7.50 20.78 -0.73
C LEU A 58 6.40 19.93 -0.08
N PRO A 59 6.11 20.11 1.21
CA PRO A 59 5.15 19.28 1.94
C PRO A 59 3.71 19.38 1.43
N ASP A 60 3.36 20.50 0.79
CA ASP A 60 2.01 20.77 0.30
C ASP A 60 1.76 20.28 -1.15
N ILE A 61 2.78 19.72 -1.80
CA ILE A 61 2.68 19.26 -3.20
C ILE A 61 2.17 17.81 -3.31
N PRO A 62 2.65 16.83 -2.48
CA PRO A 62 2.29 15.45 -2.64
C PRO A 62 0.81 15.15 -2.40
N ASP A 63 0.18 14.47 -3.33
CA ASP A 63 -1.13 13.84 -3.17
C ASP A 63 -0.92 12.37 -2.79
N TYR A 64 -0.98 12.09 -1.49
CA TYR A 64 -0.67 10.78 -0.93
C TYR A 64 -1.84 9.82 -1.08
N ASP A 65 -1.54 8.59 -1.48
CA ASP A 65 -2.47 7.47 -1.51
C ASP A 65 -2.86 6.96 -0.10
N GLY A 66 -3.67 5.89 -0.06
CA GLY A 66 -4.11 5.26 1.19
C GLY A 66 -2.97 4.69 2.05
N PHE A 67 -1.79 4.44 1.47
CA PHE A 67 -0.58 3.99 2.18
C PHE A 67 0.32 5.15 2.63
N GLY A 68 -0.06 6.39 2.30
CA GLY A 68 0.75 7.56 2.56
C GLY A 68 1.96 7.66 1.62
N LEU A 69 1.85 7.12 0.42
CA LEU A 69 2.85 7.17 -0.63
C LEU A 69 2.39 8.10 -1.75
N TRP A 70 3.35 8.79 -2.34
CA TRP A 70 3.12 9.60 -3.53
C TRP A 70 4.17 9.27 -4.58
N GLN A 71 3.70 8.86 -5.76
CA GLN A 71 4.55 8.50 -6.88
C GLN A 71 4.56 9.62 -7.93
N TYR A 72 5.75 10.10 -8.25
CA TYR A 72 5.99 11.07 -9.31
C TYR A 72 6.92 10.45 -10.36
N GLY A 73 6.35 9.91 -11.43
CA GLY A 73 7.09 9.09 -12.39
C GLY A 73 7.69 7.84 -11.73
N ALA A 74 9.01 7.69 -11.77
CA ALA A 74 9.73 6.60 -11.10
C ALA A 74 10.14 6.94 -9.65
N ILE A 75 9.90 8.16 -9.20
CA ILE A 75 10.32 8.67 -7.90
C ILE A 75 9.18 8.48 -6.90
N CYS A 76 9.48 7.94 -5.70
CA CYS A 76 8.48 7.71 -4.69
C CYS A 76 8.80 8.47 -3.39
N PHE A 77 7.77 9.12 -2.83
CA PHE A 77 7.82 9.86 -1.58
C PHE A 77 6.88 9.24 -0.55
N SER A 78 7.19 9.41 0.72
CA SER A 78 6.33 8.96 1.81
C SER A 78 6.07 10.09 2.80
N LYS A 79 4.83 10.21 3.24
CA LYS A 79 4.45 11.12 4.34
C LYS A 79 5.10 10.72 5.68
N HIS A 80 5.55 9.47 5.78
CA HIS A 80 6.19 8.93 6.99
C HIS A 80 7.73 9.11 6.99
N GLY A 81 8.30 9.67 5.92
CA GLY A 81 9.72 9.97 5.79
C GLY A 81 10.54 8.81 5.23
N THR A 82 11.32 8.12 6.07
CA THR A 82 12.22 7.06 5.61
C THR A 82 11.48 5.76 5.25
N VAL A 83 12.11 4.93 4.40
CA VAL A 83 11.62 3.57 4.09
C VAL A 83 11.34 2.77 5.36
N LYS A 84 12.24 2.86 6.35
CA LYS A 84 12.11 2.15 7.62
C LYS A 84 10.86 2.59 8.38
N GLU A 85 10.65 3.89 8.55
CA GLU A 85 9.47 4.42 9.22
C GLU A 85 8.18 4.13 8.46
N THR A 86 8.21 4.22 7.15
CA THR A 86 7.06 3.86 6.30
C THR A 86 6.69 2.40 6.47
N ALA A 87 7.65 1.48 6.39
CA ALA A 87 7.41 0.06 6.62
C ALA A 87 6.85 -0.22 8.03
N ARG A 88 7.39 0.45 9.06
CA ARG A 88 6.88 0.34 10.44
C ARG A 88 5.42 0.77 10.55
N VAL A 89 5.05 1.89 9.95
CA VAL A 89 3.67 2.38 9.97
C VAL A 89 2.75 1.43 9.23
N LEU A 90 3.11 1.00 8.03
CA LEU A 90 2.31 0.04 7.25
C LEU A 90 2.08 -1.27 8.01
N ILE A 91 3.10 -1.80 8.68
CA ILE A 91 2.96 -3.00 9.52
C ILE A 91 2.01 -2.73 10.68
N ASN A 92 2.17 -1.62 11.40
CA ASN A 92 1.33 -1.30 12.56
C ASN A 92 -0.14 -1.06 12.20
N GLU A 93 -0.40 -0.46 11.05
CA GLU A 93 -1.75 -0.18 10.55
C GLU A 93 -2.40 -1.40 9.89
N SER A 94 -1.63 -2.42 9.54
CA SER A 94 -2.17 -3.64 8.93
C SER A 94 -3.08 -4.41 9.89
N VAL A 95 -4.07 -5.10 9.33
CA VAL A 95 -5.03 -5.88 10.12
C VAL A 95 -4.39 -7.18 10.62
N CYS A 96 -3.64 -7.88 9.76
CA CYS A 96 -3.13 -9.24 10.00
C CYS A 96 -1.60 -9.36 9.89
N GLY A 97 -0.86 -8.25 10.01
CA GLY A 97 0.56 -8.19 9.65
C GLY A 97 0.76 -8.11 8.12
N LEU A 98 2.01 -8.00 7.69
CA LEU A 98 2.38 -7.93 6.27
C LEU A 98 3.56 -8.85 5.97
N SER A 99 3.53 -9.53 4.83
CA SER A 99 4.67 -10.30 4.38
C SER A 99 5.75 -9.40 3.77
N HIS A 100 6.96 -9.95 3.64
CA HIS A 100 8.04 -9.26 2.91
C HIS A 100 7.61 -8.91 1.47
N THR A 101 6.91 -9.82 0.81
CA THR A 101 6.43 -9.63 -0.58
C THR A 101 5.39 -8.51 -0.66
N ASP A 102 4.42 -8.50 0.27
CA ASP A 102 3.39 -7.45 0.31
C ASP A 102 4.02 -6.07 0.49
N LEU A 103 4.93 -5.94 1.46
CA LEU A 103 5.65 -4.69 1.72
C LEU A 103 6.51 -4.24 0.53
N SER A 104 7.21 -5.18 -0.12
CA SER A 104 8.02 -4.88 -1.30
C SER A 104 7.16 -4.44 -2.48
N ASN A 105 5.99 -5.03 -2.66
CA ASN A 105 5.04 -4.64 -3.70
C ASN A 105 4.45 -3.23 -3.44
N ILE A 106 4.08 -2.94 -2.18
CA ILE A 106 3.55 -1.62 -1.80
C ILE A 106 4.61 -0.53 -2.01
N LEU A 107 5.85 -0.77 -1.57
CA LEU A 107 6.91 0.24 -1.60
C LEU A 107 7.71 0.27 -2.90
N GLY A 108 7.56 -0.73 -3.76
CA GLY A 108 8.27 -0.83 -5.04
C GLY A 108 9.79 -1.04 -4.92
N ILE A 109 10.29 -1.39 -3.74
CA ILE A 109 11.73 -1.58 -3.45
C ILE A 109 11.99 -2.78 -2.55
N PRO A 110 13.21 -3.36 -2.59
CA PRO A 110 13.62 -4.39 -1.63
C PRO A 110 13.76 -3.82 -0.22
N LEU A 111 13.23 -4.53 0.79
CA LEU A 111 13.12 -4.05 2.17
C LEU A 111 13.98 -4.82 3.18
N TYR A 112 14.90 -5.65 2.71
CA TYR A 112 15.65 -6.54 3.59
C TYR A 112 16.34 -5.81 4.77
N ASN A 113 17.11 -4.76 4.48
CA ASN A 113 17.82 -4.00 5.52
C ASN A 113 16.88 -3.19 6.43
N PRO A 114 15.89 -2.44 5.91
CA PRO A 114 14.91 -1.74 6.75
C PRO A 114 14.16 -2.66 7.71
N LEU A 115 13.67 -3.80 7.24
CA LEU A 115 12.92 -4.76 8.06
C LEU A 115 13.81 -5.41 9.11
N ARG A 116 15.03 -5.80 8.76
CA ARG A 116 16.01 -6.30 9.72
C ARG A 116 16.32 -5.31 10.83
N ALA A 117 16.46 -4.02 10.50
CA ALA A 117 16.66 -2.98 11.49
C ALA A 117 15.47 -2.86 12.45
N LEU A 118 14.23 -2.85 11.92
CA LEU A 118 13.01 -2.81 12.72
C LEU A 118 12.86 -4.00 13.68
N VAL A 119 13.23 -5.20 13.24
CA VAL A 119 13.23 -6.41 14.08
C VAL A 119 14.29 -6.31 15.17
N ASN A 120 15.51 -5.87 14.84
CA ASN A 120 16.58 -5.70 15.82
C ASN A 120 16.26 -4.64 16.89
N GLU A 121 15.49 -3.61 16.54
CA GLU A 121 15.01 -2.58 17.46
C GLU A 121 13.79 -3.04 18.29
N GLY A 122 13.23 -4.20 18.00
CA GLY A 122 12.02 -4.70 18.67
C GLY A 122 10.74 -3.97 18.30
N SER A 123 10.78 -3.02 17.34
CA SER A 123 9.60 -2.28 16.89
C SER A 123 8.70 -3.10 15.96
N VAL A 124 9.22 -4.19 15.43
CA VAL A 124 8.51 -5.17 14.60
C VAL A 124 8.96 -6.57 14.99
N ILE A 125 8.04 -7.51 15.00
CA ILE A 125 8.30 -8.95 15.22
C ILE A 125 8.16 -9.68 13.89
N CYS A 126 9.12 -10.54 13.57
CA CYS A 126 9.07 -11.40 12.40
C CYS A 126 8.77 -12.83 12.82
N GLU A 127 7.74 -13.42 12.26
CA GLU A 127 7.41 -14.82 12.41
C GLU A 127 7.48 -15.52 11.05
N THR A 128 7.95 -16.77 11.05
CA THR A 128 8.11 -17.55 9.83
C THR A 128 7.20 -18.77 9.89
N ASP A 129 6.32 -18.90 8.90
CA ASP A 129 5.51 -20.09 8.70
C ASP A 129 5.87 -20.71 7.34
N GLY A 130 6.51 -21.87 7.39
CA GLY A 130 7.09 -22.51 6.20
C GLY A 130 8.12 -21.59 5.52
N HIS A 131 7.81 -21.10 4.33
CA HIS A 131 8.66 -20.20 3.56
C HIS A 131 8.20 -18.74 3.61
N ARG A 132 7.11 -18.43 4.31
CA ARG A 132 6.55 -17.09 4.39
C ARG A 132 7.00 -16.40 5.66
N MET A 133 7.67 -15.26 5.50
CA MET A 133 8.02 -14.35 6.58
C MET A 133 6.94 -13.27 6.69
N THR A 134 6.30 -13.18 7.86
CA THR A 134 5.27 -12.20 8.17
C THR A 134 5.75 -11.29 9.29
N PHE A 135 5.56 -10.00 9.13
CA PHE A 135 5.96 -8.97 10.06
C PHE A 135 4.73 -8.41 10.78
N TYR A 136 4.82 -8.37 12.10
CA TYR A 136 3.79 -7.89 13.02
C TYR A 136 4.32 -6.71 13.82
N SER A 137 3.44 -5.87 14.33
CA SER A 137 3.82 -4.82 15.26
C SER A 137 4.55 -5.36 16.48
N GLY A 138 5.59 -4.66 16.91
CA GLY A 138 6.27 -4.91 18.18
C GLY A 138 5.46 -4.45 19.39
N ASP A 139 4.40 -3.66 19.20
CA ASP A 139 3.44 -3.34 20.25
C ASP A 139 2.62 -4.57 20.64
N ASP A 140 2.58 -4.87 21.94
CA ASP A 140 1.95 -6.08 22.46
C ASP A 140 0.45 -6.20 22.12
N VAL A 141 -0.29 -5.09 22.11
CA VAL A 141 -1.72 -5.08 21.85
C VAL A 141 -1.99 -5.23 20.37
N ILE A 142 -1.30 -4.43 19.55
CA ILE A 142 -1.44 -4.45 18.09
C ILE A 142 -0.95 -5.80 17.55
N GLY A 143 0.25 -6.24 17.94
CA GLY A 143 0.85 -7.47 17.45
C GLY A 143 0.05 -8.73 17.83
N LYS A 144 -0.54 -8.79 19.03
CA LYS A 144 -1.45 -9.87 19.41
C LYS A 144 -2.73 -9.88 18.58
N ARG A 145 -3.31 -8.69 18.34
CA ARG A 145 -4.49 -8.57 17.49
C ARG A 145 -4.20 -9.04 16.06
N GLN A 146 -3.07 -8.63 15.50
CA GLN A 146 -2.64 -9.01 14.15
C GLN A 146 -2.44 -10.52 14.02
N ARG A 147 -1.77 -11.17 14.97
CA ARG A 147 -1.57 -12.63 14.97
C ARG A 147 -2.87 -13.41 15.12
N ASN A 148 -3.77 -12.94 15.99
CA ASN A 148 -5.09 -13.55 16.14
C ASN A 148 -5.92 -13.42 14.87
N CYS A 149 -5.83 -12.28 14.19
CA CYS A 149 -6.47 -12.08 12.90
C CYS A 149 -5.87 -12.97 11.81
N ALA A 150 -4.54 -13.11 11.77
CA ALA A 150 -3.85 -14.00 10.83
C ALA A 150 -4.27 -15.46 11.01
N GLY A 151 -4.50 -15.91 12.26
CA GLY A 151 -5.05 -17.24 12.56
C GLY A 151 -6.51 -17.43 12.13
N ALA A 152 -7.30 -16.34 12.12
CA ALA A 152 -8.71 -16.35 11.70
C ALA A 152 -8.90 -16.02 10.22
N ALA A 153 -7.99 -15.26 9.63
CA ALA A 153 -8.00 -14.76 8.25
C ALA A 153 -6.74 -15.17 7.49
N CYS A 154 -6.22 -16.37 7.73
CA CYS A 154 -5.39 -17.04 6.75
C CYS A 154 -6.26 -17.32 5.51
N TYR A 155 -6.59 -16.24 4.80
CA TYR A 155 -6.79 -16.29 3.36
C TYR A 155 -5.40 -16.53 2.74
N SER A 156 -4.84 -17.69 3.13
CA SER A 156 -3.62 -18.24 2.63
C SER A 156 -3.79 -18.65 1.17
N ALA A 157 -2.71 -19.06 0.55
CA ALA A 157 -2.63 -19.67 -0.77
C ALA A 157 -3.60 -20.85 -1.03
N ASP A 158 -4.40 -21.23 -0.04
CA ASP A 158 -5.48 -22.22 -0.08
C ASP A 158 -6.87 -21.58 -0.07
N HIS A 159 -7.03 -20.34 -0.53
CA HIS A 159 -8.37 -19.81 -0.77
C HIS A 159 -9.02 -20.69 -1.85
N PRO A 160 -10.18 -21.29 -1.55
CA PRO A 160 -10.76 -22.32 -2.43
C PRO A 160 -11.18 -21.78 -3.81
N PHE A 161 -11.14 -20.46 -3.98
CA PHE A 161 -11.54 -19.76 -5.20
C PHE A 161 -10.47 -18.80 -5.67
N ASP A 162 -10.43 -18.57 -6.98
CA ASP A 162 -9.59 -17.52 -7.57
C ASP A 162 -9.95 -16.14 -6.99
N LEU A 163 -8.94 -15.43 -6.50
CA LEU A 163 -9.13 -14.15 -5.81
C LEU A 163 -9.71 -13.08 -6.75
N HIS A 164 -9.31 -13.06 -8.03
CA HIS A 164 -9.83 -12.09 -9.00
C HIS A 164 -11.30 -12.35 -9.30
N VAL A 165 -11.66 -13.62 -9.48
CA VAL A 165 -13.05 -14.05 -9.65
C VAL A 165 -13.89 -13.64 -8.42
N THR A 166 -13.34 -13.85 -7.24
CA THR A 166 -14.02 -13.52 -5.98
C THR A 166 -14.25 -12.00 -5.83
N ILE A 167 -13.23 -11.19 -6.10
CA ILE A 167 -13.33 -9.72 -6.04
C ILE A 167 -14.35 -9.21 -7.05
N ASP A 168 -14.27 -9.66 -8.31
CA ASP A 168 -15.19 -9.24 -9.35
C ASP A 168 -16.64 -9.67 -9.06
N LEU A 169 -16.83 -10.84 -8.43
CA LEU A 169 -18.14 -11.27 -7.94
C LEU A 169 -18.69 -10.35 -6.84
N LEU A 170 -17.87 -10.06 -5.84
CA LEU A 170 -18.28 -9.18 -4.74
C LEU A 170 -18.63 -7.77 -5.25
N LEU A 171 -17.85 -7.25 -6.19
CA LEU A 171 -18.14 -5.97 -6.84
C LEU A 171 -19.45 -6.03 -7.66
N ALA A 172 -19.70 -7.10 -8.39
CA ALA A 172 -20.95 -7.29 -9.13
C ALA A 172 -22.16 -7.30 -8.18
N VAL A 173 -22.07 -7.98 -7.06
CA VAL A 173 -23.15 -8.03 -6.06
C VAL A 173 -23.36 -6.67 -5.41
N LEU A 174 -22.28 -5.94 -5.05
CA LEU A 174 -22.36 -4.69 -4.31
C LEU A 174 -22.72 -3.47 -5.17
N LEU A 175 -22.16 -3.40 -6.38
CA LEU A 175 -22.29 -2.21 -7.24
C LEU A 175 -23.38 -2.37 -8.30
N GLU A 176 -23.50 -3.56 -8.89
CA GLU A 176 -24.41 -3.82 -10.01
C GLU A 176 -25.73 -4.47 -9.55
N ASN A 177 -25.87 -4.70 -8.22
CA ASN A 177 -27.06 -5.30 -7.61
C ASN A 177 -27.38 -6.70 -8.18
N GLU A 178 -26.34 -7.46 -8.58
CA GLU A 178 -26.44 -8.82 -9.09
C GLU A 178 -26.61 -9.83 -7.95
N ASP A 179 -27.75 -9.76 -7.29
CA ASP A 179 -28.08 -10.40 -6.00
C ASP A 179 -28.41 -11.89 -6.08
N THR A 180 -28.28 -12.51 -7.27
CA THR A 180 -28.53 -13.94 -7.47
C THR A 180 -27.35 -14.60 -8.15
N VAL A 181 -27.14 -15.90 -7.86
CA VAL A 181 -26.08 -16.72 -8.48
C VAL A 181 -26.15 -16.67 -10.02
N ASP A 182 -27.37 -16.70 -10.58
CA ASP A 182 -27.55 -16.71 -12.03
C ASP A 182 -27.15 -15.38 -12.69
N LYS A 183 -27.57 -14.27 -12.11
CA LYS A 183 -27.24 -12.94 -12.60
C LYS A 183 -25.73 -12.66 -12.47
N ALA A 184 -25.16 -12.94 -11.31
CA ALA A 184 -23.72 -12.79 -11.07
C ALA A 184 -22.90 -13.68 -12.01
N HIS A 185 -23.31 -14.92 -12.26
CA HIS A 185 -22.67 -15.80 -13.22
C HIS A 185 -22.71 -15.22 -14.65
N MET A 186 -23.87 -14.74 -15.09
CA MET A 186 -24.02 -14.11 -16.41
C MET A 186 -23.15 -12.86 -16.53
N PHE A 187 -23.12 -12.01 -15.51
CA PHE A 187 -22.32 -10.79 -15.48
C PHE A 187 -20.81 -11.10 -15.57
N LEU A 188 -20.30 -12.01 -14.73
CA LEU A 188 -18.90 -12.41 -14.73
C LEU A 188 -18.47 -13.03 -16.05
N LYS A 189 -19.30 -13.92 -16.59
CA LYS A 189 -19.04 -14.59 -17.86
C LYS A 189 -18.98 -13.62 -19.03
N ALA A 190 -19.88 -12.62 -19.07
CA ALA A 190 -19.93 -11.63 -20.13
C ALA A 190 -18.78 -10.62 -20.08
N ASN A 191 -18.31 -10.23 -18.87
CA ASN A 191 -17.41 -9.10 -18.73
C ASN A 191 -15.94 -9.47 -18.50
N LYS A 192 -15.64 -10.52 -17.70
CA LYS A 192 -14.24 -10.75 -17.28
C LYS A 192 -13.81 -12.23 -17.22
N HIS A 193 -14.74 -13.15 -16.97
CA HIS A 193 -14.43 -14.56 -16.69
C HIS A 193 -15.21 -15.52 -17.57
N PRO A 194 -14.90 -15.63 -18.87
CA PRO A 194 -15.70 -16.40 -19.84
C PRO A 194 -15.81 -17.90 -19.53
N ASN A 195 -14.87 -18.43 -18.77
CA ASN A 195 -14.81 -19.86 -18.42
C ASN A 195 -15.41 -20.18 -17.04
N ILE A 196 -15.90 -19.18 -16.28
CA ILE A 196 -16.48 -19.42 -14.96
C ILE A 196 -17.76 -20.25 -15.07
N THR A 197 -17.90 -21.19 -14.15
CA THR A 197 -19.10 -22.03 -14.08
C THR A 197 -20.09 -21.50 -13.04
N ARG A 198 -21.40 -21.75 -13.28
CA ARG A 198 -22.47 -21.42 -12.32
C ARG A 198 -22.24 -22.08 -10.95
N LYS A 199 -21.65 -23.28 -10.93
CA LYS A 199 -21.35 -24.02 -9.73
C LYS A 199 -20.29 -23.29 -8.87
N GLU A 200 -19.21 -22.82 -9.48
CA GLU A 200 -18.18 -22.03 -8.79
C GLU A 200 -18.74 -20.75 -8.21
N VAL A 201 -19.58 -20.01 -8.95
CA VAL A 201 -20.26 -18.81 -8.43
C VAL A 201 -21.14 -19.16 -7.22
N GLY A 202 -21.89 -20.26 -7.29
CA GLY A 202 -22.74 -20.72 -6.19
C GLY A 202 -21.96 -21.12 -4.94
N GLU A 203 -20.78 -21.74 -5.11
CA GLU A 203 -19.87 -22.10 -4.03
C GLU A 203 -19.30 -20.85 -3.34
N ILE A 204 -18.94 -19.81 -4.11
CA ILE A 204 -18.48 -18.52 -3.58
C ILE A 204 -19.63 -17.82 -2.80
N PHE A 205 -20.85 -17.77 -3.36
CA PHE A 205 -22.03 -17.22 -2.67
C PHE A 205 -22.25 -17.89 -1.32
N SER A 206 -22.18 -19.23 -1.28
CA SER A 206 -22.37 -20.02 -0.06
C SER A 206 -21.26 -19.76 0.96
N PHE A 207 -20.02 -19.68 0.52
CA PHE A 207 -18.85 -19.45 1.36
C PHE A 207 -18.90 -18.08 2.06
N TYR A 208 -19.21 -17.03 1.30
CA TYR A 208 -19.32 -15.66 1.84
C TYR A 208 -20.68 -15.33 2.41
N LYS A 209 -21.63 -16.29 2.43
CA LYS A 209 -23.02 -16.10 2.89
C LYS A 209 -23.69 -14.88 2.24
N LEU A 210 -23.44 -14.70 0.93
CA LEU A 210 -24.03 -13.61 0.19
C LEU A 210 -25.55 -13.76 0.11
N PRO A 211 -26.32 -12.67 0.12
CA PRO A 211 -27.77 -12.74 0.04
C PRO A 211 -28.19 -13.23 -1.35
N GLY A 212 -28.48 -14.51 -1.48
CA GLY A 212 -29.12 -15.06 -2.66
C GLY A 212 -30.61 -15.09 -2.46
N LYS A 213 -31.40 -14.37 -3.24
CA LYS A 213 -32.85 -14.61 -3.31
C LYS A 213 -33.03 -16.05 -3.79
N LYS A 214 -33.65 -16.89 -2.95
CA LYS A 214 -34.11 -18.22 -3.36
C LYS A 214 -35.04 -18.01 -4.54
N THR A 215 -34.68 -18.52 -5.72
CA THR A 215 -35.64 -18.69 -6.80
C THR A 215 -36.73 -19.63 -6.28
N GLU A 216 -37.93 -19.11 -6.13
CA GLU A 216 -39.15 -19.92 -5.92
C GLU A 216 -39.37 -20.80 -7.17
N PHE A 217 -38.75 -21.96 -7.17
CA PHE A 217 -39.09 -23.07 -8.08
C PHE A 217 -38.90 -24.38 -7.35
N GLU A 218 -39.70 -24.61 -6.30
CA GLU A 218 -40.11 -25.93 -5.82
C GLU A 218 -41.53 -25.83 -5.31
N ILE A 219 -42.46 -25.78 -6.27
CA ILE A 219 -43.86 -26.16 -5.97
C ILE A 219 -44.31 -27.09 -7.11
N SER A 220 -44.73 -28.27 -6.69
CA SER A 220 -45.58 -29.24 -7.33
C SER A 220 -44.89 -30.38 -8.09
N GLY A 221 -44.97 -31.54 -7.48
CA GLY A 221 -44.86 -32.86 -8.04
C GLY A 221 -44.86 -33.92 -6.95
#